data_5c9fa9cb02ac76ab200701551b2dcffd
#
_entry.id   5c9fa9cb02ac76ab200701551b2dcffd
#
_cell.length_a   1.000
_cell.length_b   1.000
_cell.length_c   1.000
_cell.angle_alpha   90.00
_cell.angle_beta   90.00
_cell.angle_gamma   90.00
#
_symmetry.space_group_name_H-M   'P 1'
#
loop_
_entity.id
_entity.type
_entity.pdbx_description
1 polymer ?
#
loop_
_entity_poly.entity_id
_entity_poly.type
_entity_poly.pdbx_seq_one_letter_code
_entity_poly.pdbx_strand_id
1 'polypeptide(L)'
;LMTHMLCELLAQALGQINSVATRLRLGFPASPRQLRTLILTLPSAMPKQEREIFRRRMFEAIAIVWKAMGWHPQDDDFSSEKQQSKSVVPVPRIQMEWDEASCGQLVWLYNEAISHFAGQTETFFASLARPDRAPEPGSRPGRALRVASLDIGGGTTDMAITHYALDDGTGSNVKITPQLLFREGFKVAGDDVLLDIIQRCVLPALQ
;
A
#
# COMPACT_ATOMS: atom_id res chain seq x y z
N LEU A 1 -2.12 -6.98 21.97
CA LEU A 1 -3.24 -6.83 21.03
C LEU A 1 -2.76 -6.70 19.59
N MET A 2 -1.97 -5.67 19.23
CA MET A 2 -1.49 -5.43 17.86
C MET A 2 -0.80 -6.64 17.24
N THR A 3 0.16 -7.26 17.92
CA THR A 3 0.87 -8.45 17.41
C THR A 3 -0.09 -9.59 17.06
N HIS A 4 -1.10 -9.87 17.89
CA HIS A 4 -2.09 -10.92 17.61
C HIS A 4 -2.98 -10.58 16.40
N MET A 5 -3.41 -9.33 16.27
CA MET A 5 -4.14 -8.87 15.08
C MET A 5 -3.30 -9.06 13.81
N LEU A 6 -2.01 -8.73 13.86
CA LEU A 6 -1.09 -8.93 12.74
C LEU A 6 -0.84 -10.41 12.43
N CYS A 7 -0.81 -11.28 13.44
CA CYS A 7 -0.75 -12.73 13.24
C CYS A 7 -1.99 -13.24 12.48
N GLU A 8 -3.17 -12.80 12.87
CA GLU A 8 -4.42 -13.17 12.22
C GLU A 8 -4.44 -12.72 10.75
N LEU A 9 -4.13 -11.46 10.50
CA LEU A 9 -4.04 -10.92 9.14
C LEU A 9 -3.03 -11.68 8.27
N LEU A 10 -1.87 -12.02 8.84
CA LEU A 10 -0.83 -12.76 8.14
C LEU A 10 -1.26 -14.19 7.84
N ALA A 11 -1.91 -14.87 8.79
CA ALA A 11 -2.45 -16.21 8.59
C ALA A 11 -3.55 -16.24 7.52
N GLN A 12 -4.45 -15.26 7.55
CA GLN A 12 -5.51 -15.12 6.53
C GLN A 12 -4.91 -14.85 5.15
N ALA A 13 -3.93 -13.94 5.05
CA ALA A 13 -3.25 -13.65 3.79
C ALA A 13 -2.57 -14.90 3.21
N LEU A 14 -1.84 -15.65 4.04
CA LEU A 14 -1.20 -16.92 3.65
C LEU A 14 -2.24 -17.96 3.18
N GLY A 15 -3.37 -18.06 3.88
CA GLY A 15 -4.47 -18.92 3.50
C GLY A 15 -5.10 -18.52 2.15
N GLN A 16 -5.33 -17.23 1.95
CA GLN A 16 -5.91 -16.71 0.71
C GLN A 16 -5.01 -16.90 -0.50
N ILE A 17 -3.71 -16.54 -0.41
CA ILE A 17 -2.77 -16.70 -1.54
C ILE A 17 -2.54 -18.16 -1.89
N ASN A 18 -2.74 -19.08 -0.93
CA ASN A 18 -2.59 -20.53 -1.11
C ASN A 18 -3.92 -21.27 -1.32
N SER A 19 -5.06 -20.57 -1.31
CA SER A 19 -6.36 -21.19 -1.60
C SER A 19 -6.36 -21.81 -3.00
N VAL A 20 -7.08 -22.92 -3.18
CA VAL A 20 -7.21 -23.61 -4.47
C VAL A 20 -7.72 -22.64 -5.54
N ALA A 21 -8.75 -21.84 -5.21
CA ALA A 21 -9.33 -20.88 -6.13
C ALA A 21 -8.31 -19.82 -6.61
N THR A 22 -7.50 -19.27 -5.70
CA THR A 22 -6.49 -18.29 -6.05
C THR A 22 -5.38 -18.91 -6.91
N ARG A 23 -4.90 -20.10 -6.56
CA ARG A 23 -3.86 -20.80 -7.35
C ARG A 23 -4.34 -21.18 -8.74
N LEU A 24 -5.60 -21.63 -8.89
CA LEU A 24 -6.21 -21.91 -10.20
C LEU A 24 -6.30 -20.65 -11.05
N ARG A 25 -6.84 -19.55 -10.49
CA ARG A 25 -6.95 -18.26 -11.20
C ARG A 25 -5.60 -17.73 -11.71
N LEU A 26 -4.52 -18.01 -10.99
CA LEU A 26 -3.17 -17.56 -11.33
C LEU A 26 -2.39 -18.57 -12.20
N GLY A 27 -3.03 -19.66 -12.65
CA GLY A 27 -2.44 -20.63 -13.58
C GLY A 27 -1.42 -21.60 -12.98
N PHE A 28 -1.27 -21.66 -11.67
CA PHE A 28 -0.29 -22.52 -10.99
C PHE A 28 -0.92 -23.31 -9.82
N PRO A 29 -1.88 -24.20 -10.09
CA PRO A 29 -2.66 -24.87 -9.04
C PRO A 29 -1.83 -25.77 -8.12
N ALA A 30 -0.79 -26.40 -8.66
CA ALA A 30 0.05 -27.33 -7.91
C ALA A 30 1.15 -26.69 -7.05
N SER A 31 1.47 -25.40 -7.31
CA SER A 31 2.61 -24.74 -6.66
C SER A 31 2.17 -23.91 -5.47
N PRO A 32 2.65 -24.23 -4.23
CA PRO A 32 2.47 -23.35 -3.09
C PRO A 32 3.13 -21.99 -3.34
N ARG A 33 2.44 -20.93 -2.89
CA ARG A 33 2.96 -19.56 -3.00
C ARG A 33 3.66 -19.17 -1.72
N GLN A 34 4.80 -18.50 -1.86
CA GLN A 34 5.56 -17.96 -0.75
C GLN A 34 5.34 -16.45 -0.67
N LEU A 35 5.16 -15.97 0.56
CA LEU A 35 5.12 -14.55 0.85
C LEU A 35 6.55 -14.04 0.95
N ARG A 36 7.00 -13.24 -0.02
CA ARG A 36 8.39 -12.73 -0.06
C ARG A 36 8.54 -11.32 0.46
N THR A 37 7.49 -10.53 0.31
CA THR A 37 7.50 -9.12 0.71
C THR A 37 6.17 -8.78 1.35
N LEU A 38 6.23 -8.08 2.46
CA LEU A 38 5.12 -7.43 3.13
C LEU A 38 5.30 -5.92 2.99
N ILE A 39 4.37 -5.28 2.34
CA ILE A 39 4.33 -3.82 2.25
C ILE A 39 3.30 -3.35 3.27
N LEU A 40 3.77 -2.58 4.25
CA LEU A 40 2.92 -1.92 5.23
C LEU A 40 2.84 -0.45 4.86
N THR A 41 1.65 -0.02 4.45
CA THR A 41 1.36 1.40 4.23
C THR A 41 1.03 2.05 5.56
N LEU A 42 1.57 3.22 5.78
CA LEU A 42 1.41 3.96 7.02
C LEU A 42 1.07 5.42 6.71
N PRO A 43 0.30 6.09 7.60
CA PRO A 43 0.07 7.53 7.49
C PRO A 43 1.37 8.30 7.37
N SER A 44 1.42 9.30 6.49
CA SER A 44 2.62 10.12 6.28
C SER A 44 3.01 10.91 7.52
N ALA A 45 2.04 11.31 8.34
CA ALA A 45 2.24 12.01 9.60
C ALA A 45 2.76 11.13 10.75
N MET A 46 2.83 9.80 10.56
CA MET A 46 3.22 8.89 11.64
C MET A 46 4.68 9.11 12.08
N PRO A 47 4.93 9.37 13.37
CA PRO A 47 6.29 9.56 13.90
C PRO A 47 7.18 8.33 13.69
N LYS A 48 8.49 8.55 13.54
CA LYS A 48 9.46 7.45 13.36
C LYS A 48 9.41 6.41 14.47
N GLN A 49 9.18 6.82 15.71
CA GLN A 49 9.07 5.92 16.87
C GLN A 49 7.87 4.98 16.73
N GLU A 50 6.72 5.48 16.27
CA GLU A 50 5.52 4.67 16.04
C GLU A 50 5.74 3.70 14.87
N ARG A 51 6.38 4.14 13.78
CA ARG A 51 6.77 3.26 12.66
C ARG A 51 7.64 2.10 13.12
N GLU A 52 8.59 2.35 14.03
CA GLU A 52 9.45 1.30 14.57
C GLU A 52 8.69 0.31 15.47
N ILE A 53 7.67 0.78 16.20
CA ILE A 53 6.76 -0.09 16.94
C ILE A 53 6.01 -1.01 15.96
N PHE A 54 5.46 -0.48 14.87
CA PHE A 54 4.79 -1.27 13.85
C PHE A 54 5.71 -2.32 13.23
N ARG A 55 6.93 -1.92 12.85
CA ARG A 55 7.95 -2.84 12.31
C ARG A 55 8.22 -3.99 13.26
N ARG A 56 8.46 -3.67 14.53
CA ARG A 56 8.72 -4.68 15.57
C ARG A 56 7.54 -5.61 15.77
N ARG A 57 6.31 -5.08 15.84
CA ARG A 57 5.10 -5.90 16.02
C ARG A 57 4.82 -6.81 14.84
N MET A 58 5.05 -6.34 13.62
CA MET A 58 4.96 -7.19 12.42
C MET A 58 6.02 -8.29 12.44
N PHE A 59 7.24 -7.95 12.84
CA PHE A 59 8.31 -8.94 12.96
C PHE A 59 8.00 -10.01 14.00
N GLU A 60 7.47 -9.63 15.18
CA GLU A 60 6.99 -10.55 16.22
C GLU A 60 5.86 -11.44 15.66
N ALA A 61 4.93 -10.89 14.90
CA ALA A 61 3.84 -11.65 14.28
C ALA A 61 4.36 -12.68 13.27
N ILE A 62 5.32 -12.31 12.43
CA ILE A 62 5.97 -13.25 11.51
C ILE A 62 6.64 -14.39 12.30
N ALA A 63 7.39 -14.07 13.35
CA ALA A 63 8.04 -15.07 14.18
C ALA A 63 7.05 -16.08 14.78
N ILE A 64 5.94 -15.59 15.33
CA ILE A 64 4.87 -16.43 15.89
C ILE A 64 4.26 -17.33 14.82
N VAL A 65 3.89 -16.77 13.67
CA VAL A 65 3.24 -17.53 12.59
C VAL A 65 4.21 -18.57 12.01
N TRP A 66 5.48 -18.20 11.76
CA TRP A 66 6.48 -19.13 11.22
C TRP A 66 6.74 -20.31 12.16
N LYS A 67 6.81 -20.05 13.47
CA LYS A 67 6.93 -21.10 14.48
C LYS A 67 5.66 -21.94 14.55
N ALA A 68 4.49 -21.33 14.61
CA ALA A 68 3.21 -22.06 14.68
C ALA A 68 2.96 -22.95 13.47
N MET A 69 3.42 -22.54 12.28
CA MET A 69 3.34 -23.34 11.05
C MET A 69 4.43 -24.42 10.94
N GLY A 70 5.34 -24.51 11.90
CA GLY A 70 6.48 -25.42 11.86
C GLY A 70 7.54 -25.05 10.81
N TRP A 71 7.53 -23.82 10.32
CA TRP A 71 8.49 -23.32 9.32
C TRP A 71 9.79 -22.80 9.94
N HIS A 72 9.80 -22.61 11.24
CA HIS A 72 10.99 -22.27 12.03
C HIS A 72 11.02 -23.13 13.29
N PRO A 73 12.22 -23.58 13.77
CA PRO A 73 12.32 -24.35 15.01
C PRO A 73 11.73 -23.59 16.20
N GLN A 74 10.98 -24.29 17.05
CA GLN A 74 10.25 -23.67 18.18
C GLN A 74 11.19 -23.01 19.19
N ASP A 75 12.29 -23.70 19.51
CA ASP A 75 13.24 -23.28 20.55
C ASP A 75 14.31 -22.31 20.04
N ASP A 76 14.39 -22.11 18.73
CA ASP A 76 15.38 -21.20 18.15
C ASP A 76 14.90 -19.73 18.21
N ASP A 77 15.87 -18.83 18.39
CA ASP A 77 15.65 -17.41 18.29
C ASP A 77 15.30 -17.00 16.83
N PHE A 78 14.57 -15.90 16.66
CA PHE A 78 14.16 -15.38 15.37
C PHE A 78 14.69 -13.95 15.13
N SER A 79 15.50 -13.42 16.06
CA SER A 79 15.87 -12.00 16.12
C SER A 79 16.87 -11.54 15.05
N SER A 80 17.64 -12.45 14.44
CA SER A 80 18.68 -12.09 13.48
C SER A 80 18.47 -12.80 12.13
N GLU A 81 19.02 -12.22 11.05
CA GLU A 81 18.98 -12.81 9.71
C GLU A 81 19.59 -14.23 9.69
N LYS A 82 20.65 -14.47 10.47
CA LYS A 82 21.27 -15.78 10.61
C LYS A 82 20.31 -16.80 11.25
N GLN A 83 19.51 -16.40 12.20
CA GLN A 83 18.50 -17.26 12.82
C GLN A 83 17.32 -17.49 11.87
N GLN A 84 16.87 -16.43 11.17
CA GLN A 84 15.81 -16.52 10.18
C GLN A 84 16.16 -17.45 9.02
N SER A 85 17.44 -17.55 8.62
CA SER A 85 17.89 -18.45 7.57
C SER A 85 17.70 -19.93 7.89
N LYS A 86 17.43 -20.29 9.15
CA LYS A 86 17.06 -21.65 9.56
C LYS A 86 15.61 -22.00 9.22
N SER A 87 14.82 -21.04 8.80
CA SER A 87 13.43 -21.27 8.41
C SER A 87 13.34 -22.05 7.09
N VAL A 88 12.51 -23.07 7.06
CA VAL A 88 12.25 -23.89 5.85
C VAL A 88 11.55 -23.06 4.79
N VAL A 89 10.69 -22.13 5.19
CA VAL A 89 10.05 -21.15 4.33
C VAL A 89 10.74 -19.80 4.54
N PRO A 90 11.20 -19.13 3.48
CA PRO A 90 11.86 -17.84 3.61
C PRO A 90 11.03 -16.81 4.35
N VAL A 91 11.68 -16.06 5.24
CA VAL A 91 11.04 -14.98 5.99
C VAL A 91 10.79 -13.79 5.06
N PRO A 92 9.59 -13.20 5.04
CA PRO A 92 9.29 -12.09 4.16
C PRO A 92 10.03 -10.81 4.58
N ARG A 93 10.45 -10.02 3.59
CA ARG A 93 10.98 -8.69 3.83
C ARG A 93 9.84 -7.74 4.16
N ILE A 94 10.00 -6.94 5.21
CA ILE A 94 9.06 -5.87 5.57
C ILE A 94 9.52 -4.57 4.90
N GLN A 95 8.63 -3.95 4.12
CA GLN A 95 8.79 -2.62 3.53
C GLN A 95 7.76 -1.66 4.12
N MET A 96 8.21 -0.47 4.51
CA MET A 96 7.39 0.55 5.17
C MET A 96 7.66 1.95 4.59
N GLU A 97 8.17 1.99 3.37
CA GLU A 97 8.49 3.23 2.65
C GLU A 97 7.28 3.87 1.96
N TRP A 98 6.20 3.10 1.85
CA TRP A 98 4.98 3.51 1.18
C TRP A 98 4.00 4.16 2.16
N ASP A 99 3.42 5.28 1.77
CA ASP A 99 2.31 5.91 2.48
C ASP A 99 0.96 5.58 1.84
N GLU A 100 -0.11 5.79 2.62
CA GLU A 100 -1.47 5.42 2.22
C GLU A 100 -1.94 6.23 1.00
N ALA A 101 -1.69 7.56 0.99
CA ALA A 101 -2.12 8.42 -0.08
C ALA A 101 -1.45 8.09 -1.43
N SER A 102 -0.14 7.80 -1.42
CA SER A 102 0.60 7.36 -2.62
C SER A 102 0.13 5.98 -3.09
N CYS A 103 -0.16 5.06 -2.18
CA CYS A 103 -0.69 3.74 -2.56
C CYS A 103 -2.07 3.82 -3.19
N GLY A 104 -2.95 4.70 -2.71
CA GLY A 104 -4.24 4.98 -3.32
C GLY A 104 -4.11 5.45 -4.78
N GLN A 105 -3.15 6.34 -5.05
CA GLN A 105 -2.86 6.79 -6.43
C GLN A 105 -2.42 5.64 -7.33
N LEU A 106 -1.56 4.73 -6.84
CA LEU A 106 -1.10 3.58 -7.64
C LEU A 106 -2.23 2.62 -7.98
N VAL A 107 -3.14 2.36 -7.04
CA VAL A 107 -4.32 1.52 -7.29
C VAL A 107 -5.21 2.16 -8.35
N TRP A 108 -5.46 3.47 -8.24
CA TRP A 108 -6.24 4.21 -9.25
C TRP A 108 -5.57 4.14 -10.62
N LEU A 109 -4.28 4.48 -10.73
CA LEU A 109 -3.54 4.44 -12.00
C LEU A 109 -3.58 3.04 -12.64
N TYR A 110 -3.39 1.99 -11.83
CA TYR A 110 -3.45 0.62 -12.32
C TYR A 110 -4.83 0.27 -12.88
N ASN A 111 -5.89 0.60 -12.15
CA ASN A 111 -7.26 0.32 -12.58
C ASN A 111 -7.61 1.09 -13.85
N GLU A 112 -7.26 2.36 -13.95
CA GLU A 112 -7.49 3.15 -15.16
C GLU A 112 -6.73 2.57 -16.34
N ALA A 113 -5.40 2.41 -16.22
CA ALA A 113 -4.58 1.95 -17.32
C ALA A 113 -4.96 0.55 -17.80
N ILE A 114 -5.25 -0.39 -16.90
CA ILE A 114 -5.47 -1.80 -17.25
C ILE A 114 -6.94 -2.09 -17.52
N SER A 115 -7.86 -1.65 -16.63
CA SER A 115 -9.27 -2.02 -16.71
C SER A 115 -10.06 -1.13 -17.68
N HIS A 116 -9.86 0.17 -17.63
CA HIS A 116 -10.62 1.12 -18.45
C HIS A 116 -9.97 1.36 -19.82
N PHE A 117 -8.64 1.41 -19.88
CA PHE A 117 -7.92 1.66 -21.13
C PHE A 117 -7.24 0.41 -21.70
N ALA A 118 -7.56 -0.80 -21.21
CA ALA A 118 -7.08 -2.08 -21.73
C ALA A 118 -5.56 -2.14 -21.94
N GLY A 119 -4.78 -1.52 -21.04
CA GLY A 119 -3.33 -1.45 -21.12
C GLY A 119 -2.78 -0.35 -22.03
N GLN A 120 -3.65 0.46 -22.64
CA GLN A 120 -3.24 1.60 -23.50
C GLN A 120 -2.88 2.83 -22.63
N THR A 121 -1.77 2.74 -21.92
CA THR A 121 -1.35 3.75 -20.94
C THR A 121 -1.14 5.14 -21.58
N GLU A 122 -0.63 5.20 -22.81
CA GLU A 122 -0.43 6.48 -23.54
C GLU A 122 -1.77 7.15 -23.84
N THR A 123 -2.77 6.38 -24.27
CA THR A 123 -4.13 6.89 -24.52
C THR A 123 -4.77 7.42 -23.25
N PHE A 124 -4.60 6.71 -22.14
CA PHE A 124 -5.06 7.13 -20.82
C PHE A 124 -4.45 8.49 -20.42
N PHE A 125 -3.13 8.61 -20.48
CA PHE A 125 -2.43 9.86 -20.14
C PHE A 125 -2.85 11.02 -21.07
N ALA A 126 -2.95 10.75 -22.38
CA ALA A 126 -3.37 11.75 -23.35
C ALA A 126 -4.81 12.23 -23.12
N SER A 127 -5.72 11.34 -22.70
CA SER A 127 -7.12 11.69 -22.42
C SER A 127 -7.29 12.64 -21.24
N LEU A 128 -6.37 12.60 -20.28
CA LEU A 128 -6.37 13.46 -19.10
C LEU A 128 -5.51 14.72 -19.27
N ALA A 129 -4.78 14.81 -20.39
CA ALA A 129 -3.96 15.99 -20.67
C ALA A 129 -4.84 17.23 -20.84
N ARG A 130 -4.46 18.31 -20.19
CA ARG A 130 -5.15 19.60 -20.33
C ARG A 130 -4.63 20.35 -21.56
N PRO A 131 -5.49 20.58 -22.57
CA PRO A 131 -5.06 21.23 -23.83
C PRO A 131 -4.68 22.69 -23.65
N ASP A 132 -5.18 23.33 -22.60
CA ASP A 132 -4.96 24.75 -22.25
C ASP A 132 -3.64 24.95 -21.45
N ARG A 133 -2.91 23.91 -21.13
CA ARG A 133 -1.70 23.98 -20.31
C ARG A 133 -0.47 23.51 -21.08
N ALA A 134 0.55 24.36 -21.12
CA ALA A 134 1.82 23.99 -21.69
C ALA A 134 2.40 22.78 -20.96
N PRO A 135 3.00 21.81 -21.67
CA PRO A 135 3.70 20.69 -21.04
C PRO A 135 4.86 21.19 -20.18
N GLU A 136 5.21 20.46 -19.15
CA GLU A 136 6.35 20.81 -18.32
C GLU A 136 7.65 20.75 -19.14
N PRO A 137 8.67 21.56 -18.79
CA PRO A 137 9.96 21.51 -19.45
C PRO A 137 10.52 20.09 -19.48
N GLY A 138 10.83 19.57 -20.67
CA GLY A 138 11.34 18.21 -20.88
C GLY A 138 10.28 17.12 -20.98
N SER A 139 8.99 17.41 -20.81
CA SER A 139 7.90 16.45 -21.04
C SER A 139 7.23 16.68 -22.40
N ARG A 140 6.77 15.60 -23.04
CA ARG A 140 5.95 15.66 -24.24
C ARG A 140 4.48 15.87 -23.86
N PRO A 141 3.68 16.59 -24.65
CA PRO A 141 2.25 16.74 -24.43
C PRO A 141 1.57 15.36 -24.28
N GLY A 142 0.68 15.23 -23.30
CA GLY A 142 -0.06 13.99 -23.06
C GLY A 142 0.73 12.80 -22.50
N ARG A 143 1.99 13.01 -22.10
CA ARG A 143 2.82 11.95 -21.50
C ARG A 143 3.13 12.18 -20.03
N ALA A 144 2.46 13.10 -19.39
CA ALA A 144 2.62 13.36 -17.96
C ALA A 144 1.30 13.75 -17.31
N LEU A 145 1.11 13.32 -16.07
CA LEU A 145 -0.04 13.66 -15.22
C LEU A 145 0.45 14.12 -13.85
N ARG A 146 -0.24 15.12 -13.29
CA ARG A 146 -0.17 15.38 -11.84
C ARG A 146 -1.43 14.87 -11.17
N VAL A 147 -1.24 14.02 -10.20
CA VAL A 147 -2.33 13.45 -9.39
C VAL A 147 -2.20 13.99 -7.99
N ALA A 148 -3.26 14.59 -7.49
CA ALA A 148 -3.42 14.94 -6.09
C ALA A 148 -4.39 13.96 -5.46
N SER A 149 -4.01 13.35 -4.34
CA SER A 149 -4.86 12.50 -3.52
C SER A 149 -5.04 13.10 -2.15
N LEU A 150 -6.24 12.95 -1.61
CA LEU A 150 -6.60 13.29 -0.27
C LEU A 150 -7.25 12.05 0.35
N ASP A 151 -6.61 11.49 1.36
CA ASP A 151 -7.11 10.33 2.11
C ASP A 151 -7.54 10.80 3.50
N ILE A 152 -8.85 10.75 3.76
CA ILE A 152 -9.44 11.18 5.03
C ILE A 152 -9.83 9.93 5.81
N GLY A 153 -8.95 9.53 6.73
CA GLY A 153 -9.19 8.43 7.65
C GLY A 153 -10.02 8.84 8.87
N GLY A 154 -10.02 8.00 9.91
CA GLY A 154 -10.63 8.34 11.20
C GLY A 154 -9.82 9.39 11.97
N GLY A 155 -8.52 9.15 12.14
CA GLY A 155 -7.64 9.99 12.99
C GLY A 155 -6.62 10.82 12.22
N THR A 156 -6.43 10.61 10.92
CA THR A 156 -5.49 11.37 10.08
C THR A 156 -6.07 11.66 8.71
N THR A 157 -5.65 12.79 8.13
CA THR A 157 -5.87 13.12 6.73
C THR A 157 -4.52 13.20 6.05
N ASP A 158 -4.30 12.39 5.04
CA ASP A 158 -3.06 12.33 4.29
C ASP A 158 -3.25 12.91 2.88
N MET A 159 -2.35 13.79 2.47
CA MET A 159 -2.34 14.40 1.15
C MET A 159 -1.04 14.09 0.42
N ALA A 160 -1.13 13.69 -0.83
CA ALA A 160 0.03 13.53 -1.71
C ALA A 160 -0.24 14.16 -3.08
N ILE A 161 0.79 14.79 -3.65
CA ILE A 161 0.80 15.26 -5.03
C ILE A 161 1.99 14.62 -5.73
N THR A 162 1.71 13.83 -6.75
CA THR A 162 2.73 13.10 -7.50
C THR A 162 2.64 13.45 -8.98
N HIS A 163 3.78 13.70 -9.57
CA HIS A 163 3.95 13.80 -11.00
C HIS A 163 4.31 12.44 -11.58
N TYR A 164 3.51 11.95 -12.50
CA TYR A 164 3.72 10.71 -13.21
C TYR A 164 4.11 11.02 -14.65
N ALA A 165 5.24 10.53 -15.10
CA ALA A 165 5.72 10.69 -16.47
C ALA A 165 5.87 9.31 -17.14
N LEU A 166 5.48 9.26 -18.42
CA LEU A 166 5.76 8.11 -19.28
C LEU A 166 7.17 8.25 -19.88
N ASP A 167 7.91 7.16 -19.89
CA ASP A 167 9.17 7.07 -20.63
C ASP A 167 8.93 6.99 -22.15
N ASP A 168 9.98 6.90 -22.95
CA ASP A 168 9.90 6.81 -24.41
C ASP A 168 9.49 5.42 -24.95
N GLY A 169 9.11 4.48 -24.05
CA GLY A 169 8.56 3.19 -24.45
C GLY A 169 7.22 3.33 -25.18
N THR A 170 6.82 2.27 -25.88
CA THR A 170 5.55 2.21 -26.62
C THR A 170 4.77 0.95 -26.26
N GLY A 171 3.45 1.04 -26.29
CA GLY A 171 2.56 -0.09 -26.01
C GLY A 171 2.75 -0.66 -24.60
N SER A 172 2.94 -1.97 -24.49
CA SER A 172 3.12 -2.67 -23.20
C SER A 172 4.48 -2.43 -22.52
N ASN A 173 5.42 -1.78 -23.22
CA ASN A 173 6.75 -1.47 -22.70
C ASN A 173 6.86 -0.05 -22.13
N VAL A 174 5.75 0.69 -22.07
CA VAL A 174 5.71 2.01 -21.45
C VAL A 174 5.87 1.88 -19.94
N LYS A 175 6.82 2.61 -19.39
CA LYS A 175 7.05 2.68 -17.95
C LYS A 175 6.50 3.99 -17.40
N ILE A 176 5.75 3.92 -16.31
CA ILE A 176 5.30 5.07 -15.54
C ILE A 176 6.33 5.36 -14.44
N THR A 177 6.91 6.56 -14.46
CA THR A 177 7.87 7.01 -13.45
C THR A 177 7.21 8.03 -12.52
N PRO A 178 7.06 7.73 -11.22
CA PRO A 178 6.53 8.67 -10.24
C PRO A 178 7.61 9.61 -9.73
N GLN A 179 7.23 10.88 -9.53
CA GLN A 179 8.00 11.88 -8.80
C GLN A 179 7.10 12.53 -7.76
N LEU A 180 7.33 12.24 -6.49
CA LEU A 180 6.59 12.86 -5.40
C LEU A 180 6.96 14.34 -5.31
N LEU A 181 5.95 15.22 -5.45
CA LEU A 181 6.11 16.68 -5.40
C LEU A 181 5.78 17.22 -4.01
N PHE A 182 4.75 16.65 -3.38
CA PHE A 182 4.27 17.10 -2.07
C PHE A 182 3.68 15.92 -1.32
N ARG A 183 3.90 15.89 0.00
CA ARG A 183 3.29 14.94 0.91
C ARG A 183 3.19 15.56 2.29
N GLU A 184 1.99 15.57 2.86
CA GLU A 184 1.70 16.08 4.19
C GLU A 184 0.63 15.23 4.85
N GLY A 185 0.67 15.13 6.18
CA GLY A 185 -0.35 14.46 6.97
C GLY A 185 -0.85 15.37 8.09
N PHE A 186 -2.16 15.41 8.27
CA PHE A 186 -2.84 16.25 9.25
C PHE A 186 -3.53 15.37 10.29
N LYS A 187 -3.56 15.82 11.55
CA LYS A 187 -4.30 15.16 12.65
C LYS A 187 -5.74 15.67 12.78
N VAL A 188 -6.34 16.09 11.70
CA VAL A 188 -7.76 16.44 11.62
C VAL A 188 -8.40 15.51 10.62
N ALA A 189 -9.43 14.76 11.03
CA ALA A 189 -9.98 13.69 10.21
C ALA A 189 -11.46 13.39 10.55
N GLY A 190 -11.93 12.22 10.13
CA GLY A 190 -13.32 11.81 10.27
C GLY A 190 -13.85 11.82 11.71
N ASP A 191 -13.01 11.47 12.68
CA ASP A 191 -13.41 11.45 14.10
C ASP A 191 -13.70 12.88 14.65
N ASP A 192 -12.96 13.89 14.16
CA ASP A 192 -13.22 15.29 14.52
C ASP A 192 -14.55 15.77 13.92
N VAL A 193 -14.83 15.39 12.67
CA VAL A 193 -16.12 15.68 12.01
C VAL A 193 -17.27 15.00 12.75
N LEU A 194 -17.10 13.74 13.14
CA LEU A 194 -18.10 12.99 13.91
C LEU A 194 -18.36 13.66 15.26
N LEU A 195 -17.31 14.07 15.96
CA LEU A 195 -17.42 14.78 17.24
C LEU A 195 -18.19 16.09 17.08
N ASP A 196 -17.89 16.88 16.05
CA ASP A 196 -18.60 18.13 15.75
C ASP A 196 -20.09 17.89 15.46
N ILE A 197 -20.42 16.86 14.68
CA ILE A 197 -21.82 16.48 14.41
C ILE A 197 -22.54 16.09 15.71
N ILE A 198 -21.92 15.29 16.54
CA ILE A 198 -22.51 14.89 17.84
C ILE A 198 -22.76 16.14 18.69
N GLN A 199 -21.78 17.01 18.84
CA GLN A 199 -21.88 18.19 19.71
C GLN A 199 -22.88 19.24 19.18
N ARG A 200 -22.91 19.47 17.87
CA ARG A 200 -23.68 20.57 17.26
C ARG A 200 -25.06 20.16 16.77
N CYS A 201 -25.27 18.89 16.46
CA CYS A 201 -26.53 18.42 15.89
C CYS A 201 -27.29 17.45 16.83
N VAL A 202 -26.58 16.44 17.36
CA VAL A 202 -27.22 15.35 18.10
C VAL A 202 -27.57 15.80 19.54
N LEU A 203 -26.59 16.31 20.28
CA LEU A 203 -26.81 16.70 21.66
C LEU A 203 -27.87 17.81 21.83
N PRO A 204 -27.93 18.86 21.01
CA PRO A 204 -29.00 19.88 21.10
C PRO A 204 -30.39 19.33 20.77
N ALA A 205 -30.47 18.30 19.90
CA ALA A 205 -31.75 17.68 19.55
C ALA A 205 -32.32 16.73 20.64
N LEU A 206 -31.51 16.39 21.64
CA LEU A 206 -31.90 15.54 22.78
C LEU A 206 -32.32 16.33 24.01
N GLN A 207 -32.19 17.66 23.98
CA GLN A 207 -32.64 18.59 25.05
C GLN A 207 -34.05 19.08 24.76
#